data_a5f52b5605373513d3749ba1ae6ac9dc
#
_entry.id   a5f52b5605373513d3749ba1ae6ac9dc
#
_cell.length_a   1.000
_cell.length_b   1.000
_cell.length_c   1.000
_cell.angle_alpha   90.00
_cell.angle_beta   90.00
_cell.angle_gamma   90.00
#
_symmetry.space_group_name_H-M   'P 1'
#
loop_
_entity.id
_entity.type
_entity.pdbx_description
1 polymer ?
#
loop_
_entity_poly.entity_id
_entity_poly.type
_entity_poly.pdbx_seq_one_letter_code
_entity_poly.pdbx_strand_id
1 'polypeptide(L)'
;RLTHELIERLFKKYFSNSYLDLLEDAAVLPEQKGRLALTTDSYVIRPIFFPGGDIGRLAVCGTVNDLSMVGARPLYITSGYILEEGLPCSDLDRIASSMAETADAAGVKIVAGDTKVVERGGADKIFINTAGVGWLQEGIRLSPRNVRPGDKILISGTIGDHGIAVLSKREGLEFGTSLVSDCAPLNGLVQTLLDGHREIRVMRDPTRGGLATTLIELARGSNLGFEIDEAGTPVREAVRAACELLGLDPFYVANEGKLIAIVSPGEAESVLTALQSHPFGQEARPIGHVVESHPGKVVLKTVLGVKRMMEMQIAEQLPRIC
;
A
#
# COMPACT_ATOMS: atom_id res chain seq x y z
N ARG A 1 0.33 -33.33 -12.52
CA ARG A 1 0.31 -33.01 -13.97
C ARG A 1 -0.24 -31.60 -14.22
N LEU A 2 -1.45 -31.27 -13.79
CA LEU A 2 -2.05 -29.92 -14.01
C LEU A 2 -1.24 -28.78 -13.40
N THR A 3 -0.74 -28.94 -12.17
CA THR A 3 0.11 -27.93 -11.53
C THR A 3 1.39 -27.66 -12.32
N HIS A 4 2.06 -28.72 -12.83
CA HIS A 4 3.23 -28.57 -13.66
C HIS A 4 2.92 -27.86 -14.99
N GLU A 5 1.78 -28.17 -15.61
CA GLU A 5 1.33 -27.47 -16.83
C GLU A 5 1.03 -25.97 -16.56
N LEU A 6 0.48 -25.62 -15.39
CA LEU A 6 0.30 -24.22 -14.98
C LEU A 6 1.65 -23.51 -14.82
N ILE A 7 2.63 -24.13 -14.17
CA ILE A 7 3.96 -23.54 -14.01
C ILE A 7 4.60 -23.28 -15.38
N GLU A 8 4.66 -24.28 -16.26
CA GLU A 8 5.32 -24.16 -17.54
C GLU A 8 4.62 -23.22 -18.53
N ARG A 9 3.28 -23.29 -18.62
CA ARG A 9 2.52 -22.56 -19.65
C ARG A 9 2.05 -21.19 -19.23
N LEU A 10 1.88 -20.96 -17.92
CA LEU A 10 1.33 -19.70 -17.40
C LEU A 10 2.39 -18.94 -16.59
N PHE A 11 2.83 -19.45 -15.46
CA PHE A 11 3.68 -18.67 -14.57
C PHE A 11 5.07 -18.36 -15.18
N LYS A 12 5.71 -19.32 -15.86
CA LYS A 12 6.97 -19.05 -16.58
C LYS A 12 6.82 -18.05 -17.72
N LYS A 13 5.68 -18.03 -18.39
CA LYS A 13 5.39 -17.03 -19.43
C LYS A 13 5.55 -15.59 -18.93
N TYR A 14 5.16 -15.32 -17.68
CA TYR A 14 5.14 -13.99 -17.12
C TYR A 14 6.32 -13.69 -16.17
N PHE A 15 6.79 -14.69 -15.43
CA PHE A 15 7.76 -14.48 -14.35
C PHE A 15 9.16 -15.01 -14.67
N SER A 16 9.42 -15.47 -15.92
CA SER A 16 10.74 -16.00 -16.34
C SER A 16 11.87 -15.02 -15.97
N ASN A 17 12.85 -15.52 -15.26
CA ASN A 17 14.07 -14.81 -14.90
C ASN A 17 15.15 -15.81 -14.47
N SER A 18 16.40 -15.34 -14.31
CA SER A 18 17.56 -16.19 -13.99
C SER A 18 17.45 -16.99 -12.68
N TYR A 19 16.51 -16.70 -11.82
CA TYR A 19 16.27 -17.43 -10.57
C TYR A 19 15.14 -18.46 -10.74
N LEU A 20 13.97 -18.00 -11.21
CA LEU A 20 12.79 -18.85 -11.34
C LEU A 20 12.97 -19.95 -12.40
N ASP A 21 13.71 -19.67 -13.47
CA ASP A 21 13.90 -20.60 -14.59
C ASP A 21 14.74 -21.82 -14.24
N LEU A 22 15.48 -21.77 -13.13
CA LEU A 22 16.23 -22.92 -12.61
C LEU A 22 15.27 -24.00 -12.04
N LEU A 23 14.06 -23.64 -11.64
CA LEU A 23 13.06 -24.55 -11.05
C LEU A 23 13.62 -25.36 -9.87
N GLU A 24 14.53 -24.76 -9.11
CA GLU A 24 15.08 -25.34 -7.88
C GLU A 24 14.09 -25.12 -6.71
N ASP A 25 14.30 -25.87 -5.61
CA ASP A 25 13.43 -25.77 -4.41
C ASP A 25 13.45 -24.40 -3.75
N ALA A 26 14.51 -23.60 -3.99
CA ALA A 26 14.64 -22.23 -3.51
C ALA A 26 15.44 -21.35 -4.47
N ALA A 27 15.15 -20.06 -4.51
CA ALA A 27 15.97 -19.09 -5.22
C ALA A 27 17.20 -18.72 -4.39
N VAL A 28 18.39 -18.97 -4.90
CA VAL A 28 19.66 -18.55 -4.29
C VAL A 28 19.96 -17.13 -4.74
N LEU A 29 19.89 -16.18 -3.79
CA LEU A 29 20.06 -14.76 -4.06
C LEU A 29 21.54 -14.36 -3.93
N PRO A 30 22.02 -13.38 -4.72
CA PRO A 30 23.40 -12.92 -4.65
C PRO A 30 23.69 -12.22 -3.30
N GLU A 31 24.94 -12.29 -2.90
CA GLU A 31 25.42 -11.56 -1.73
C GLU A 31 25.21 -10.06 -1.89
N GLN A 32 24.73 -9.42 -0.83
CA GLN A 32 24.49 -8.00 -0.77
C GLN A 32 25.12 -7.42 0.50
N LYS A 33 25.60 -6.17 0.44
CA LYS A 33 26.11 -5.44 1.62
C LYS A 33 25.00 -4.61 2.25
N GLY A 34 24.85 -4.65 3.59
CA GLY A 34 23.89 -3.87 4.37
C GLY A 34 22.86 -4.74 5.10
N ARG A 35 21.68 -4.18 5.44
CA ARG A 35 20.64 -4.88 6.21
C ARG A 35 19.51 -5.36 5.30
N LEU A 36 19.03 -6.57 5.56
CA LEU A 36 17.84 -7.09 4.90
C LEU A 36 16.58 -6.55 5.58
N ALA A 37 15.56 -6.23 4.75
CA ALA A 37 14.19 -6.09 5.16
C ALA A 37 13.38 -7.22 4.54
N LEU A 38 12.45 -7.78 5.31
CA LEU A 38 11.55 -8.84 4.89
C LEU A 38 10.13 -8.48 5.32
N THR A 39 9.17 -8.68 4.43
CA THR A 39 7.75 -8.59 4.73
C THR A 39 7.00 -9.76 4.12
N THR A 40 5.77 -10.01 4.58
CA THR A 40 4.82 -10.93 3.95
C THR A 40 3.41 -10.38 4.10
N ASP A 41 2.60 -10.59 3.09
CA ASP A 41 1.22 -10.16 3.10
C ASP A 41 0.31 -11.14 2.35
N SER A 42 -0.99 -11.10 2.65
CA SER A 42 -2.00 -12.00 2.09
C SER A 42 -3.18 -11.21 1.57
N TYR A 43 -3.55 -11.46 0.33
CA TYR A 43 -4.56 -10.71 -0.41
C TYR A 43 -5.80 -11.56 -0.64
N VAL A 44 -6.94 -11.05 -0.19
CA VAL A 44 -8.24 -11.72 -0.19
C VAL A 44 -9.37 -10.81 -0.70
N ILE A 45 -9.03 -9.86 -1.56
CA ILE A 45 -9.94 -8.83 -2.07
C ILE A 45 -11.13 -9.41 -2.84
N ARG A 46 -12.28 -8.75 -2.72
CA ARG A 46 -13.49 -9.03 -3.49
C ARG A 46 -14.12 -7.73 -3.97
N PRO A 47 -14.39 -7.59 -5.31
CA PRO A 47 -14.05 -8.51 -6.40
C PRO A 47 -12.55 -8.55 -6.71
N ILE A 48 -12.08 -9.64 -7.33
CA ILE A 48 -10.66 -9.82 -7.69
C ILE A 48 -10.18 -8.88 -8.82
N PHE A 49 -11.11 -8.31 -9.58
CA PHE A 49 -10.90 -7.26 -10.58
C PHE A 49 -11.73 -6.04 -10.21
N PHE A 50 -11.09 -4.90 -10.13
CA PHE A 50 -11.71 -3.63 -9.74
C PHE A 50 -11.21 -2.49 -10.63
N PRO A 51 -11.88 -1.33 -10.67
CA PRO A 51 -11.40 -0.18 -11.42
C PRO A 51 -10.01 0.25 -10.96
N GLY A 52 -9.04 0.27 -11.87
CA GLY A 52 -7.65 0.65 -11.59
C GLY A 52 -6.72 -0.50 -11.21
N GLY A 53 -7.21 -1.76 -11.09
CA GLY A 53 -6.35 -2.90 -10.78
C GLY A 53 -7.06 -4.24 -10.63
N ASP A 54 -6.31 -5.17 -10.07
CA ASP A 54 -6.75 -6.51 -9.71
C ASP A 54 -5.93 -7.03 -8.52
N ILE A 55 -6.30 -8.20 -8.02
CA ILE A 55 -5.59 -8.84 -6.89
C ILE A 55 -4.11 -9.05 -7.14
N GLY A 56 -3.69 -9.27 -8.40
CA GLY A 56 -2.28 -9.48 -8.75
C GLY A 56 -1.46 -8.19 -8.65
N ARG A 57 -1.97 -7.08 -9.23
CA ARG A 57 -1.38 -5.76 -9.08
C ARG A 57 -1.28 -5.37 -7.60
N LEU A 58 -2.37 -5.58 -6.86
CA LEU A 58 -2.45 -5.29 -5.43
C LEU A 58 -1.38 -6.06 -4.64
N ALA A 59 -1.20 -7.36 -4.91
CA ALA A 59 -0.26 -8.21 -4.22
C ALA A 59 1.21 -7.77 -4.42
N VAL A 60 1.56 -7.31 -5.60
CA VAL A 60 2.89 -6.76 -5.85
C VAL A 60 3.07 -5.40 -5.19
N CYS A 61 2.08 -4.49 -5.37
CA CYS A 61 2.15 -3.13 -4.82
C CYS A 61 2.28 -3.13 -3.30
N GLY A 62 1.43 -3.86 -2.57
CA GLY A 62 1.44 -3.84 -1.11
C GLY A 62 2.78 -4.33 -0.55
N THR A 63 3.30 -5.47 -1.04
CA THR A 63 4.59 -5.99 -0.61
C THR A 63 5.76 -5.04 -0.95
N VAL A 64 5.76 -4.41 -2.13
CA VAL A 64 6.75 -3.39 -2.51
C VAL A 64 6.65 -2.17 -1.60
N ASN A 65 5.43 -1.74 -1.29
CA ASN A 65 5.19 -0.56 -0.47
C ASN A 65 5.63 -0.78 0.97
N ASP A 66 5.31 -1.93 1.58
CA ASP A 66 5.78 -2.30 2.91
C ASP A 66 7.30 -2.18 3.07
N LEU A 67 8.05 -2.78 2.12
CA LEU A 67 9.50 -2.68 2.12
C LEU A 67 9.97 -1.24 1.96
N SER A 68 9.27 -0.46 1.14
CA SER A 68 9.61 0.93 0.87
C SER A 68 9.36 1.82 2.09
N MET A 69 8.29 1.56 2.88
CA MET A 69 7.98 2.37 4.07
C MET A 69 9.06 2.31 5.15
N VAL A 70 9.82 1.23 5.22
CA VAL A 70 11.00 1.15 6.10
C VAL A 70 12.28 1.70 5.45
N GLY A 71 12.18 2.22 4.22
CA GLY A 71 13.29 2.77 3.44
C GLY A 71 14.15 1.71 2.76
N ALA A 72 13.67 0.47 2.66
CA ALA A 72 14.34 -0.57 1.92
C ALA A 72 14.08 -0.43 0.41
N ARG A 73 15.06 -0.74 -0.41
CA ARG A 73 14.88 -0.95 -1.84
C ARG A 73 14.35 -2.38 -2.05
N PRO A 74 13.12 -2.56 -2.53
CA PRO A 74 12.59 -3.87 -2.86
C PRO A 74 13.40 -4.51 -3.98
N LEU A 75 13.64 -5.81 -3.91
CA LEU A 75 14.44 -6.56 -4.91
C LEU A 75 13.73 -7.79 -5.41
N TYR A 76 13.21 -8.61 -4.50
CA TYR A 76 12.67 -9.93 -4.82
C TYR A 76 11.35 -10.17 -4.10
N ILE A 77 10.44 -10.86 -4.79
CA ILE A 77 9.14 -11.28 -4.27
C ILE A 77 9.01 -12.78 -4.49
N THR A 78 8.43 -13.48 -3.55
CA THR A 78 7.85 -14.82 -3.73
C THR A 78 6.34 -14.69 -3.76
N SER A 79 5.63 -15.58 -4.49
CA SER A 79 4.18 -15.55 -4.57
C SER A 79 3.58 -16.94 -4.45
N GLY A 80 2.68 -17.10 -3.47
CA GLY A 80 1.88 -18.30 -3.26
C GLY A 80 0.43 -18.07 -3.70
N TYR A 81 -0.16 -19.08 -4.36
CA TYR A 81 -1.52 -19.00 -4.89
C TYR A 81 -2.38 -20.12 -4.30
N ILE A 82 -3.53 -19.76 -3.76
CA ILE A 82 -4.61 -20.69 -3.40
C ILE A 82 -5.73 -20.44 -4.42
N LEU A 83 -5.94 -21.40 -5.30
CA LEU A 83 -6.91 -21.34 -6.39
C LEU A 83 -8.13 -22.18 -6.06
N GLU A 84 -9.32 -21.61 -6.21
CA GLU A 84 -10.56 -22.37 -6.12
C GLU A 84 -10.80 -23.13 -7.41
N GLU A 85 -11.22 -24.38 -7.31
CA GLU A 85 -11.63 -25.21 -8.45
C GLU A 85 -12.75 -24.51 -9.25
N GLY A 86 -12.51 -24.34 -10.56
CA GLY A 86 -13.41 -23.64 -11.47
C GLY A 86 -13.04 -22.18 -11.72
N LEU A 87 -11.97 -21.67 -11.15
CA LEU A 87 -11.40 -20.38 -11.56
C LEU A 87 -11.03 -20.45 -13.06
N PRO A 88 -11.55 -19.54 -13.93
CA PRO A 88 -11.20 -19.52 -15.34
C PRO A 88 -9.68 -19.29 -15.54
N CYS A 89 -9.07 -20.09 -16.41
CA CYS A 89 -7.64 -19.91 -16.74
C CYS A 89 -7.35 -18.52 -17.33
N SER A 90 -8.33 -17.91 -18.02
CA SER A 90 -8.23 -16.54 -18.52
C SER A 90 -8.11 -15.49 -17.41
N ASP A 91 -8.79 -15.70 -16.28
CA ASP A 91 -8.70 -14.81 -15.12
C ASP A 91 -7.31 -14.93 -14.48
N LEU A 92 -6.80 -16.17 -14.35
CA LEU A 92 -5.46 -16.41 -13.82
C LEU A 92 -4.36 -15.85 -14.74
N ASP A 93 -4.51 -16.01 -16.07
CA ASP A 93 -3.59 -15.43 -17.07
C ASP A 93 -3.55 -13.90 -16.95
N ARG A 94 -4.70 -13.26 -16.81
CA ARG A 94 -4.81 -11.81 -16.61
C ARG A 94 -4.14 -11.35 -15.32
N ILE A 95 -4.37 -12.07 -14.20
CA ILE A 95 -3.75 -11.76 -12.90
C ILE A 95 -2.23 -11.89 -12.98
N ALA A 96 -1.72 -12.97 -13.59
CA ALA A 96 -0.29 -13.19 -13.73
C ALA A 96 0.37 -12.12 -14.62
N SER A 97 -0.29 -11.69 -15.71
CA SER A 97 0.15 -10.57 -16.55
C SER A 97 0.27 -9.28 -15.74
N SER A 98 -0.78 -8.95 -15.01
CA SER A 98 -0.83 -7.75 -14.16
C SER A 98 0.26 -7.74 -13.07
N MET A 99 0.53 -8.90 -12.45
CA MET A 99 1.63 -9.05 -11.50
C MET A 99 3.00 -8.82 -12.15
N ALA A 100 3.24 -9.39 -13.33
CA ALA A 100 4.49 -9.22 -14.06
C ALA A 100 4.72 -7.76 -14.45
N GLU A 101 3.72 -7.11 -15.05
CA GLU A 101 3.76 -5.69 -15.43
C GLU A 101 4.04 -4.78 -14.21
N THR A 102 3.43 -5.10 -13.07
CA THR A 102 3.62 -4.32 -11.83
C THR A 102 5.01 -4.56 -11.22
N ALA A 103 5.49 -5.81 -11.26
CA ALA A 103 6.83 -6.16 -10.80
C ALA A 103 7.92 -5.48 -11.66
N ASP A 104 7.74 -5.47 -12.98
CA ASP A 104 8.64 -4.77 -13.90
C ASP A 104 8.63 -3.25 -13.64
N ALA A 105 7.47 -2.64 -13.46
CA ALA A 105 7.34 -1.22 -13.14
C ALA A 105 7.99 -0.86 -11.79
N ALA A 106 7.94 -1.77 -10.82
CA ALA A 106 8.61 -1.62 -9.53
C ALA A 106 10.09 -1.98 -9.56
N GLY A 107 10.59 -2.59 -10.64
CA GLY A 107 11.98 -3.07 -10.74
C GLY A 107 12.30 -4.25 -9.82
N VAL A 108 11.29 -5.07 -9.47
CA VAL A 108 11.43 -6.27 -8.64
C VAL A 108 11.25 -7.54 -9.46
N LYS A 109 11.77 -8.67 -8.96
CA LYS A 109 11.61 -9.97 -9.61
C LYS A 109 10.81 -10.92 -8.73
N ILE A 110 9.86 -11.64 -9.33
CA ILE A 110 9.19 -12.77 -8.70
C ILE A 110 10.10 -14.00 -8.93
N VAL A 111 10.74 -14.46 -7.84
CA VAL A 111 11.85 -15.43 -7.92
C VAL A 111 11.50 -16.83 -7.46
N ALA A 112 10.38 -17.00 -6.76
CA ALA A 112 9.85 -18.29 -6.34
C ALA A 112 8.34 -18.21 -6.16
N GLY A 113 7.65 -19.34 -6.21
CA GLY A 113 6.22 -19.41 -6.00
C GLY A 113 5.72 -20.82 -5.71
N ASP A 114 4.50 -20.91 -5.21
CA ASP A 114 3.79 -22.18 -5.02
C ASP A 114 2.32 -22.02 -5.43
N THR A 115 1.67 -23.12 -5.79
CA THR A 115 0.27 -23.13 -6.20
C THR A 115 -0.46 -24.32 -5.61
N LYS A 116 -1.56 -24.04 -4.91
CA LYS A 116 -2.48 -25.07 -4.42
C LYS A 116 -3.87 -24.83 -5.00
N VAL A 117 -4.53 -25.91 -5.36
CA VAL A 117 -5.93 -25.89 -5.77
C VAL A 117 -6.76 -26.48 -4.64
N VAL A 118 -7.80 -25.75 -4.23
CA VAL A 118 -8.78 -26.19 -3.24
C VAL A 118 -10.12 -26.47 -3.94
N GLU A 119 -10.96 -27.29 -3.31
CA GLU A 119 -12.30 -27.59 -3.80
C GLU A 119 -13.18 -26.34 -3.89
N ARG A 120 -14.25 -26.42 -4.68
CA ARG A 120 -15.23 -25.35 -4.81
C ARG A 120 -15.84 -24.98 -3.45
N GLY A 121 -15.81 -23.70 -3.10
CA GLY A 121 -16.21 -23.16 -1.79
C GLY A 121 -15.08 -23.14 -0.76
N GLY A 122 -13.90 -23.69 -1.07
CA GLY A 122 -12.72 -23.64 -0.20
C GLY A 122 -11.90 -22.33 -0.28
N ALA A 123 -12.17 -21.53 -1.29
CA ALA A 123 -11.64 -20.17 -1.44
C ALA A 123 -12.69 -19.27 -2.09
N ASP A 124 -12.39 -17.99 -2.27
CA ASP A 124 -13.22 -17.10 -3.09
C ASP A 124 -12.44 -16.77 -4.37
N LYS A 125 -12.48 -17.69 -5.33
CA LYS A 125 -11.76 -17.70 -6.59
C LYS A 125 -10.25 -17.87 -6.42
N ILE A 126 -9.57 -16.90 -5.83
CA ILE A 126 -8.11 -16.90 -5.65
C ILE A 126 -7.73 -16.09 -4.41
N PHE A 127 -6.78 -16.61 -3.64
CA PHE A 127 -6.02 -15.87 -2.65
C PHE A 127 -4.56 -15.86 -3.06
N ILE A 128 -3.88 -14.74 -2.82
CA ILE A 128 -2.46 -14.57 -3.12
C ILE A 128 -1.73 -14.21 -1.84
N ASN A 129 -0.66 -14.93 -1.53
CA ASN A 129 0.29 -14.54 -0.50
C ASN A 129 1.61 -14.16 -1.17
N THR A 130 2.21 -13.07 -0.72
CA THR A 130 3.54 -12.64 -1.17
C THR A 130 4.47 -12.51 0.02
N ALA A 131 5.75 -12.77 -0.20
CA ALA A 131 6.80 -12.34 0.71
C ALA A 131 7.84 -11.56 -0.10
N GLY A 132 8.29 -10.44 0.45
CA GLY A 132 9.22 -9.54 -0.21
C GLY A 132 10.53 -9.42 0.54
N VAL A 133 11.64 -9.34 -0.20
CA VAL A 133 12.98 -9.08 0.31
C VAL A 133 13.47 -7.75 -0.28
N GLY A 134 13.89 -6.86 0.59
CA GLY A 134 14.48 -5.57 0.24
C GLY A 134 15.79 -5.33 0.95
N TRP A 135 16.51 -4.33 0.45
CA TRP A 135 17.81 -3.95 0.97
C TRP A 135 17.79 -2.56 1.57
N LEU A 136 18.19 -2.46 2.84
CA LEU A 136 18.32 -1.17 3.53
C LEU A 136 19.73 -0.62 3.34
N GLN A 137 19.83 0.57 2.75
CA GLN A 137 21.09 1.30 2.65
C GLN A 137 21.57 1.73 4.04
N GLU A 138 22.90 1.86 4.17
CA GLU A 138 23.49 2.34 5.40
C GLU A 138 23.04 3.78 5.72
N GLY A 139 22.75 4.04 6.99
CA GLY A 139 22.31 5.37 7.46
C GLY A 139 20.78 5.57 7.45
N ILE A 140 20.00 4.78 6.70
CA ILE A 140 18.54 4.90 6.71
C ILE A 140 17.98 4.27 7.99
N ARG A 141 17.22 5.05 8.75
CA ARG A 141 16.58 4.64 10.02
C ARG A 141 15.23 5.31 10.17
N LEU A 142 14.24 4.82 9.48
CA LEU A 142 12.85 5.27 9.61
C LEU A 142 12.17 4.56 10.78
N SER A 143 11.59 5.34 11.71
CA SER A 143 10.89 4.78 12.87
C SER A 143 9.97 5.82 13.49
N PRO A 144 8.79 5.43 14.01
CA PRO A 144 7.96 6.32 14.82
C PRO A 144 8.70 6.93 16.01
N ARG A 145 9.72 6.24 16.54
CA ARG A 145 10.55 6.71 17.66
C ARG A 145 11.42 7.92 17.31
N ASN A 146 11.60 8.22 16.03
CA ASN A 146 12.38 9.39 15.58
C ASN A 146 11.54 10.67 15.50
N VAL A 147 10.22 10.54 15.58
CA VAL A 147 9.26 11.65 15.49
C VAL A 147 9.46 12.61 16.67
N ARG A 148 9.36 13.92 16.41
CA ARG A 148 9.58 14.98 17.38
C ARG A 148 8.45 16.00 17.34
N PRO A 149 8.17 16.71 18.46
CA PRO A 149 7.24 17.82 18.44
C PRO A 149 7.63 18.88 17.40
N GLY A 150 6.65 19.39 16.67
CA GLY A 150 6.85 20.35 15.59
C GLY A 150 7.03 19.72 14.20
N ASP A 151 7.35 18.42 14.10
CA ASP A 151 7.45 17.71 12.81
C ASP A 151 6.15 17.87 12.00
N LYS A 152 6.29 17.91 10.68
CA LYS A 152 5.16 18.05 9.75
C LYS A 152 4.72 16.70 9.23
N ILE A 153 3.42 16.57 9.04
CA ILE A 153 2.78 15.35 8.52
C ILE A 153 2.32 15.65 7.10
N LEU A 154 2.91 14.93 6.14
CA LEU A 154 2.60 15.06 4.72
C LEU A 154 1.89 13.79 4.25
N ILE A 155 0.99 13.93 3.28
CA ILE A 155 0.41 12.81 2.52
C ILE A 155 0.73 12.99 1.04
N SER A 156 0.96 11.88 0.32
CA SER A 156 1.35 11.92 -1.09
C SER A 156 0.20 12.20 -2.07
N GLY A 157 -1.05 12.16 -1.63
CA GLY A 157 -2.20 12.46 -2.51
C GLY A 157 -3.55 12.25 -1.84
N THR A 158 -4.60 12.12 -2.64
CA THR A 158 -5.99 11.94 -2.19
C THR A 158 -6.21 10.66 -1.42
N ILE A 159 -7.16 10.66 -0.46
CA ILE A 159 -7.49 9.48 0.35
C ILE A 159 -8.84 8.88 -0.04
N GLY A 160 -8.97 7.56 0.19
CA GLY A 160 -10.20 6.79 0.02
C GLY A 160 -10.46 6.28 -1.39
N ASP A 161 -9.60 6.59 -2.34
CA ASP A 161 -9.80 6.21 -3.76
C ASP A 161 -9.91 4.69 -3.94
N HIS A 162 -8.99 3.91 -3.33
CA HIS A 162 -9.02 2.44 -3.44
C HIS A 162 -10.29 1.85 -2.87
N GLY A 163 -10.55 2.12 -1.59
CA GLY A 163 -11.67 1.49 -0.90
C GLY A 163 -13.01 1.78 -1.56
N ILE A 164 -13.23 3.02 -2.03
CA ILE A 164 -14.47 3.38 -2.71
C ILE A 164 -14.53 2.78 -4.11
N ALA A 165 -13.43 2.70 -4.87
CA ALA A 165 -13.40 2.05 -6.18
C ALA A 165 -13.75 0.55 -6.08
N VAL A 166 -13.21 -0.17 -5.08
CA VAL A 166 -13.52 -1.58 -4.85
C VAL A 166 -14.97 -1.77 -4.38
N LEU A 167 -15.43 -0.95 -3.43
CA LEU A 167 -16.80 -1.00 -2.93
C LEU A 167 -17.82 -0.73 -4.03
N SER A 168 -17.59 0.31 -4.84
CA SER A 168 -18.43 0.65 -5.98
C SER A 168 -18.60 -0.55 -6.92
N LYS A 169 -17.50 -1.22 -7.27
CA LYS A 169 -17.54 -2.41 -8.10
C LYS A 169 -18.24 -3.60 -7.45
N ARG A 170 -18.06 -3.76 -6.14
CA ARG A 170 -18.68 -4.84 -5.35
C ARG A 170 -20.20 -4.74 -5.29
N GLU A 171 -20.68 -3.52 -5.03
CA GLU A 171 -22.11 -3.24 -4.82
C GLU A 171 -22.83 -2.82 -6.10
N GLY A 172 -22.13 -2.73 -7.24
CA GLY A 172 -22.72 -2.28 -8.50
C GLY A 172 -23.15 -0.82 -8.49
N LEU A 173 -22.46 0.02 -7.67
CA LEU A 173 -22.78 1.45 -7.57
C LEU A 173 -22.09 2.23 -8.67
N GLU A 174 -22.84 3.04 -9.39
CA GLU A 174 -22.31 3.97 -10.41
C GLU A 174 -22.35 5.37 -9.82
N PHE A 175 -21.17 5.90 -9.51
CA PHE A 175 -21.02 7.31 -9.17
C PHE A 175 -20.67 8.05 -10.46
N GLY A 176 -21.45 8.97 -10.93
CA GLY A 176 -21.35 9.66 -12.23
C GLY A 176 -19.95 10.13 -12.72
N THR A 177 -18.89 9.72 -12.03
CA THR A 177 -17.47 9.85 -12.37
C THR A 177 -16.77 8.50 -12.21
N SER A 178 -15.78 8.20 -13.07
CA SER A 178 -14.99 6.98 -12.98
C SER A 178 -14.03 7.05 -11.77
N LEU A 179 -14.42 6.47 -10.64
CA LEU A 179 -13.51 6.23 -9.54
C LEU A 179 -12.61 5.02 -9.86
N VAL A 180 -11.31 5.22 -9.76
CA VAL A 180 -10.31 4.17 -9.93
C VAL A 180 -9.45 4.07 -8.69
N SER A 181 -9.02 2.85 -8.37
CA SER A 181 -8.09 2.59 -7.29
C SER A 181 -6.77 3.33 -7.51
N ASP A 182 -6.20 3.80 -6.43
CA ASP A 182 -4.87 4.40 -6.40
C ASP A 182 -3.72 3.37 -6.34
N CYS A 183 -4.03 2.07 -6.40
CA CYS A 183 -3.06 0.98 -6.29
C CYS A 183 -1.84 1.19 -7.20
N ALA A 184 -0.67 1.42 -6.59
CA ALA A 184 0.58 1.73 -7.28
C ALA A 184 1.82 1.37 -6.45
N PRO A 185 2.94 0.97 -7.10
CA PRO A 185 4.20 0.74 -6.41
C PRO A 185 4.87 2.09 -6.07
N LEU A 186 5.13 2.33 -4.80
CA LEU A 186 5.64 3.60 -4.28
C LEU A 186 7.17 3.66 -4.12
N ASN A 187 7.87 2.57 -4.44
CA ASN A 187 9.32 2.48 -4.23
C ASN A 187 10.11 3.57 -4.98
N GLY A 188 9.69 3.95 -6.19
CA GLY A 188 10.29 5.06 -6.94
C GLY A 188 10.10 6.40 -6.22
N LEU A 189 8.89 6.68 -5.72
CA LEU A 189 8.58 7.87 -4.93
C LEU A 189 9.42 7.92 -3.66
N VAL A 190 9.48 6.79 -2.92
CA VAL A 190 10.27 6.69 -1.69
C VAL A 190 11.76 6.89 -1.96
N GLN A 191 12.29 6.31 -3.04
CA GLN A 191 13.70 6.50 -3.40
C GLN A 191 14.01 7.99 -3.69
N THR A 192 13.13 8.68 -4.43
CA THR A 192 13.26 10.13 -4.68
C THR A 192 13.35 10.93 -3.38
N LEU A 193 12.56 10.55 -2.36
CA LEU A 193 12.62 11.20 -1.05
C LEU A 193 13.93 10.90 -0.32
N LEU A 194 14.35 9.65 -0.27
CA LEU A 194 15.52 9.23 0.50
C LEU A 194 16.86 9.70 -0.11
N ASP A 195 16.93 9.89 -1.42
CA ASP A 195 18.13 10.38 -2.10
C ASP A 195 18.43 11.85 -1.77
N GLY A 196 17.40 12.66 -1.51
CA GLY A 196 17.53 14.10 -1.28
C GLY A 196 17.42 14.55 0.18
N HIS A 197 16.82 13.73 1.06
CA HIS A 197 16.39 14.19 2.39
C HIS A 197 16.84 13.25 3.50
N ARG A 198 17.34 13.83 4.62
CA ARG A 198 17.88 13.08 5.77
C ARG A 198 17.01 13.16 7.02
N GLU A 199 16.09 14.09 7.05
CA GLU A 199 15.25 14.39 8.23
C GLU A 199 13.81 13.86 8.08
N ILE A 200 13.64 12.81 7.26
CA ILE A 200 12.39 12.02 7.23
C ILE A 200 12.43 11.10 8.45
N ARG A 201 11.46 11.24 9.34
CA ARG A 201 11.36 10.48 10.60
C ARG A 201 10.83 9.08 10.40
N VAL A 202 9.70 8.99 9.67
CA VAL A 202 8.97 7.75 9.40
C VAL A 202 8.11 7.93 8.15
N MET A 203 7.90 6.84 7.42
CA MET A 203 6.89 6.73 6.37
C MET A 203 5.98 5.55 6.65
N ARG A 204 4.72 5.61 6.23
CA ARG A 204 3.73 4.53 6.29
C ARG A 204 2.72 4.69 5.17
N ASP A 205 2.25 3.60 4.65
CA ASP A 205 1.13 3.55 3.72
C ASP A 205 -0.20 3.39 4.49
N PRO A 206 -1.20 4.22 4.20
CA PRO A 206 -2.48 4.20 4.91
C PRO A 206 -3.45 3.18 4.28
N THR A 207 -3.12 1.90 4.37
CA THR A 207 -3.89 0.77 3.82
C THR A 207 -5.12 0.47 4.68
N ARG A 208 -5.18 -0.68 5.33
CA ARG A 208 -6.32 -1.10 6.15
C ARG A 208 -6.63 -0.12 7.28
N GLY A 209 -7.90 0.30 7.38
CA GLY A 209 -8.33 1.32 8.34
C GLY A 209 -7.92 2.74 7.97
N GLY A 210 -7.34 2.92 6.77
CA GLY A 210 -7.07 4.20 6.14
C GLY A 210 -6.08 5.10 6.88
N LEU A 211 -6.15 6.38 6.55
CA LEU A 211 -5.31 7.42 7.15
C LEU A 211 -5.45 7.50 8.67
N ALA A 212 -6.67 7.33 9.19
CA ALA A 212 -6.95 7.43 10.62
C ALA A 212 -6.20 6.39 11.44
N THR A 213 -6.30 5.11 11.06
CA THR A 213 -5.65 4.00 11.76
C THR A 213 -4.13 4.17 11.74
N THR A 214 -3.57 4.47 10.57
CA THR A 214 -2.13 4.67 10.41
C THR A 214 -1.59 5.83 11.26
N LEU A 215 -2.30 6.97 11.29
CA LEU A 215 -1.92 8.10 12.14
C LEU A 215 -1.97 7.75 13.64
N ILE A 216 -2.99 7.00 14.08
CA ILE A 216 -3.11 6.57 15.48
C ILE A 216 -1.97 5.61 15.86
N GLU A 217 -1.62 4.68 14.99
CA GLU A 217 -0.49 3.78 15.21
C GLU A 217 0.84 4.54 15.33
N LEU A 218 1.08 5.52 14.44
CA LEU A 218 2.26 6.36 14.47
C LEU A 218 2.31 7.24 15.74
N ALA A 219 1.17 7.82 16.14
CA ALA A 219 1.08 8.61 17.37
C ALA A 219 1.38 7.77 18.61
N ARG A 220 0.83 6.53 18.68
CA ARG A 220 1.12 5.58 19.76
C ARG A 220 2.59 5.14 19.76
N GLY A 221 3.15 4.84 18.57
CA GLY A 221 4.53 4.40 18.40
C GLY A 221 5.57 5.47 18.76
N SER A 222 5.22 6.75 18.58
CA SER A 222 6.05 7.91 18.97
C SER A 222 5.77 8.39 20.39
N ASN A 223 4.65 8.02 20.97
CA ASN A 223 4.10 8.57 22.23
C ASN A 223 3.93 10.11 22.19
N LEU A 224 3.57 10.65 21.02
CA LEU A 224 3.30 12.07 20.79
C LEU A 224 1.87 12.26 20.28
N GLY A 225 1.35 13.50 20.39
CA GLY A 225 0.06 13.86 19.83
C GLY A 225 0.19 14.31 18.38
N PHE A 226 -0.82 14.01 17.56
CA PHE A 226 -0.89 14.51 16.20
C PHE A 226 -2.12 15.41 16.04
N GLU A 227 -1.95 16.59 15.45
CA GLU A 227 -3.06 17.48 15.07
C GLU A 227 -3.17 17.47 13.53
N ILE A 228 -4.32 17.05 13.04
CA ILE A 228 -4.62 16.89 11.61
C ILE A 228 -5.68 17.93 11.21
N ASP A 229 -5.52 18.52 10.04
CA ASP A 229 -6.46 19.47 9.43
C ASP A 229 -7.30 18.74 8.36
N GLU A 230 -8.60 18.62 8.62
CA GLU A 230 -9.55 18.03 7.69
C GLU A 230 -9.59 18.80 6.37
N ALA A 231 -9.60 20.14 6.43
CA ALA A 231 -9.64 20.99 5.24
C ALA A 231 -8.37 20.87 4.38
N GLY A 232 -7.22 20.61 5.02
CA GLY A 232 -5.94 20.37 4.32
C GLY A 232 -5.78 18.97 3.74
N THR A 233 -6.63 18.00 4.17
CA THR A 233 -6.53 16.61 3.71
C THR A 233 -7.26 16.43 2.39
N PRO A 234 -6.55 16.03 1.31
CA PRO A 234 -7.16 15.95 -0.02
C PRO A 234 -8.07 14.72 -0.15
N VAL A 235 -9.33 14.95 -0.48
CA VAL A 235 -10.36 13.92 -0.76
C VAL A 235 -11.04 14.29 -2.06
N ARG A 236 -11.12 13.38 -3.04
CA ARG A 236 -11.85 13.61 -4.29
C ARG A 236 -13.33 13.81 -4.01
N GLU A 237 -13.96 14.70 -4.75
CA GLU A 237 -15.41 14.99 -4.59
C GLU A 237 -16.25 13.71 -4.72
N ALA A 238 -15.94 12.86 -5.69
CA ALA A 238 -16.65 11.60 -5.87
C ALA A 238 -16.48 10.63 -4.67
N VAL A 239 -15.30 10.61 -4.03
CA VAL A 239 -15.05 9.82 -2.81
C VAL A 239 -15.85 10.41 -1.66
N ARG A 240 -15.86 11.74 -1.49
CA ARG A 240 -16.63 12.43 -0.46
C ARG A 240 -18.13 12.15 -0.59
N ALA A 241 -18.68 12.33 -1.80
CA ALA A 241 -20.10 12.06 -2.08
C ALA A 241 -20.45 10.58 -1.82
N ALA A 242 -19.61 9.64 -2.21
CA ALA A 242 -19.81 8.22 -1.94
C ALA A 242 -19.80 7.92 -0.43
N CYS A 243 -18.85 8.49 0.31
CA CYS A 243 -18.78 8.33 1.77
C CYS A 243 -20.00 8.92 2.47
N GLU A 244 -20.46 10.12 2.08
CA GLU A 244 -21.68 10.73 2.62
C GLU A 244 -22.91 9.86 2.36
N LEU A 245 -23.09 9.33 1.14
CA LEU A 245 -24.20 8.46 0.79
C LEU A 245 -24.21 7.15 1.59
N LEU A 246 -23.04 6.60 1.86
CA LEU A 246 -22.88 5.29 2.51
C LEU A 246 -22.64 5.39 4.03
N GLY A 247 -22.59 6.59 4.59
CA GLY A 247 -22.30 6.80 6.00
C GLY A 247 -20.87 6.42 6.42
N LEU A 248 -19.91 6.55 5.50
CA LEU A 248 -18.51 6.25 5.73
C LEU A 248 -17.72 7.54 6.02
N ASP A 249 -16.63 7.41 6.78
CA ASP A 249 -15.65 8.48 6.96
C ASP A 249 -14.43 8.21 6.06
N PRO A 250 -14.10 9.11 5.10
CA PRO A 250 -12.99 8.88 4.16
C PRO A 250 -11.64 8.69 4.84
N PHE A 251 -11.46 9.19 6.07
CA PHE A 251 -10.23 8.97 6.84
C PHE A 251 -9.98 7.50 7.20
N TYR A 252 -11.02 6.68 7.22
CA TYR A 252 -10.94 5.24 7.53
C TYR A 252 -11.00 4.34 6.30
N VAL A 253 -11.14 4.92 5.12
CA VAL A 253 -11.18 4.18 3.87
C VAL A 253 -9.76 3.85 3.40
N ALA A 254 -9.53 2.61 2.99
CA ALA A 254 -8.22 2.11 2.58
C ALA A 254 -7.67 2.79 1.32
N ASN A 255 -6.34 2.89 1.26
CA ASN A 255 -5.55 3.38 0.13
C ASN A 255 -4.46 2.36 -0.18
N GLU A 256 -4.10 2.17 -1.44
CA GLU A 256 -3.10 1.18 -1.87
C GLU A 256 -1.96 1.77 -2.73
N GLY A 257 -1.93 3.10 -2.83
CA GLY A 257 -0.92 3.84 -3.58
C GLY A 257 -0.62 5.21 -2.99
N LYS A 258 -0.72 5.34 -1.65
CA LYS A 258 -0.41 6.56 -0.92
C LYS A 258 0.59 6.29 0.21
N LEU A 259 1.35 7.30 0.57
CA LEU A 259 2.19 7.27 1.76
C LEU A 259 1.97 8.53 2.62
N ILE A 260 2.16 8.34 3.91
CA ILE A 260 2.35 9.40 4.91
C ILE A 260 3.84 9.52 5.17
N ALA A 261 4.36 10.75 5.19
CA ALA A 261 5.71 11.05 5.63
C ALA A 261 5.67 12.04 6.80
N ILE A 262 6.34 11.72 7.89
CA ILE A 262 6.58 12.66 8.99
C ILE A 262 8.01 13.15 8.87
N VAL A 263 8.19 14.47 8.79
CA VAL A 263 9.45 15.11 8.43
C VAL A 263 9.75 16.29 9.33
N SER A 264 11.02 16.64 9.49
CA SER A 264 11.40 17.85 10.25
C SER A 264 10.81 19.11 9.62
N PRO A 265 10.52 20.15 10.41
CA PRO A 265 9.99 21.40 9.87
C PRO A 265 10.92 22.03 8.81
N GLY A 266 12.23 21.86 8.97
CA GLY A 266 13.23 22.42 8.06
C GLY A 266 13.27 21.78 6.68
N GLU A 267 12.84 20.53 6.55
CA GLU A 267 12.80 19.81 5.26
C GLU A 267 11.38 19.69 4.68
N ALA A 268 10.34 20.14 5.38
CA ALA A 268 8.96 19.90 4.99
C ALA A 268 8.61 20.43 3.59
N GLU A 269 9.08 21.62 3.25
CA GLU A 269 8.81 22.24 1.94
C GLU A 269 9.58 21.54 0.81
N SER A 270 10.83 21.18 1.03
CA SER A 270 11.65 20.46 0.04
C SER A 270 11.15 19.05 -0.19
N VAL A 271 10.74 18.33 0.87
CA VAL A 271 10.10 17.01 0.77
C VAL A 271 8.76 17.09 0.04
N LEU A 272 7.94 18.11 0.33
CA LEU A 272 6.67 18.33 -0.38
C LEU A 272 6.92 18.57 -1.87
N THR A 273 7.90 19.39 -2.22
CA THR A 273 8.29 19.64 -3.62
C THR A 273 8.76 18.35 -4.30
N ALA A 274 9.58 17.54 -3.62
CA ALA A 274 10.03 16.24 -4.13
C ALA A 274 8.86 15.27 -4.34
N LEU A 275 7.91 15.20 -3.40
CA LEU A 275 6.66 14.44 -3.59
C LEU A 275 5.92 14.88 -4.83
N GLN A 276 5.66 16.20 -4.96
CA GLN A 276 4.87 16.76 -6.06
C GLN A 276 5.52 16.63 -7.43
N SER A 277 6.84 16.46 -7.49
CA SER A 277 7.57 16.22 -8.75
C SER A 277 7.39 14.78 -9.28
N HIS A 278 6.94 13.85 -8.45
CA HIS A 278 6.74 12.45 -8.83
C HIS A 278 5.29 12.18 -9.24
N PRO A 279 5.02 11.33 -10.27
CA PRO A 279 3.66 11.04 -10.74
C PRO A 279 2.68 10.59 -9.64
N PHE A 280 3.15 9.84 -8.63
CA PHE A 280 2.33 9.35 -7.51
C PHE A 280 2.24 10.32 -6.33
N GLY A 281 2.81 11.53 -6.45
CA GLY A 281 2.84 12.54 -5.40
C GLY A 281 2.33 13.92 -5.82
N GLN A 282 1.82 14.10 -7.04
CA GLN A 282 1.41 15.40 -7.59
C GLN A 282 0.37 16.13 -6.73
N GLU A 283 -0.50 15.38 -6.05
CA GLU A 283 -1.51 15.93 -5.15
C GLU A 283 -1.06 15.93 -3.68
N ALA A 284 0.25 15.77 -3.42
CA ALA A 284 0.79 15.77 -2.05
C ALA A 284 0.52 17.08 -1.33
N ARG A 285 0.20 16.97 -0.03
CA ARG A 285 -0.11 18.12 0.83
C ARG A 285 0.38 17.91 2.27
N PRO A 286 0.68 19.00 3.00
CA PRO A 286 0.79 18.96 4.43
C PRO A 286 -0.64 18.83 5.03
N ILE A 287 -0.83 17.87 5.93
CA ILE A 287 -2.13 17.58 6.53
C ILE A 287 -2.14 17.80 8.04
N GLY A 288 -1.00 18.10 8.65
CA GLY A 288 -0.95 18.28 10.10
C GLY A 288 0.47 18.42 10.63
N HIS A 289 0.56 18.35 11.95
CA HIS A 289 1.82 18.44 12.66
C HIS A 289 1.79 17.66 13.98
N VAL A 290 2.99 17.42 14.51
CA VAL A 290 3.21 16.69 15.76
C VAL A 290 3.28 17.66 16.93
N VAL A 291 2.64 17.29 18.06
CA VAL A 291 2.58 18.10 19.29
C VAL A 291 2.95 17.28 20.53
N GLU A 292 3.34 17.94 21.61
CA GLU A 292 3.59 17.28 22.90
C GLU A 292 2.29 16.93 23.63
N SER A 293 1.23 17.71 23.40
CA SER A 293 -0.08 17.52 24.02
C SER A 293 -0.73 16.22 23.52
N HIS A 294 -1.60 15.63 24.34
CA HIS A 294 -2.38 14.42 24.08
C HIS A 294 -1.55 13.24 23.49
N PRO A 295 -0.48 12.78 24.17
CA PRO A 295 0.44 11.75 23.66
C PRO A 295 -0.29 10.46 23.28
N GLY A 296 0.09 9.87 22.15
CA GLY A 296 -0.50 8.64 21.59
C GLY A 296 -1.89 8.82 20.98
N LYS A 297 -2.36 10.07 20.80
CA LYS A 297 -3.68 10.39 20.26
C LYS A 297 -3.60 11.29 19.04
N VAL A 298 -4.62 11.20 18.21
CA VAL A 298 -4.78 12.03 17.00
C VAL A 298 -6.02 12.91 17.16
N VAL A 299 -5.86 14.19 16.99
CA VAL A 299 -6.94 15.17 17.01
C VAL A 299 -7.17 15.71 15.60
N LEU A 300 -8.37 15.56 15.09
CA LEU A 300 -8.79 16.13 13.82
C LEU A 300 -9.47 17.47 14.05
N LYS A 301 -8.94 18.51 13.43
CA LYS A 301 -9.60 19.81 13.32
C LYS A 301 -10.52 19.78 12.10
N THR A 302 -11.82 19.76 12.34
CA THR A 302 -12.84 19.68 11.28
C THR A 302 -12.91 20.97 10.47
N VAL A 303 -13.54 20.90 9.29
CA VAL A 303 -13.81 22.07 8.42
C VAL A 303 -14.61 23.15 9.14
N LEU A 304 -15.39 22.79 10.16
CA LEU A 304 -16.14 23.72 11.00
C LEU A 304 -15.30 24.31 12.16
N GLY A 305 -14.02 23.96 12.26
CA GLY A 305 -13.11 24.42 13.31
C GLY A 305 -13.23 23.66 14.64
N VAL A 306 -14.12 22.67 14.75
CA VAL A 306 -14.26 21.82 15.94
C VAL A 306 -13.14 20.78 15.98
N LYS A 307 -12.57 20.54 17.15
CA LYS A 307 -11.58 19.47 17.35
C LYS A 307 -12.30 18.19 17.81
N ARG A 308 -12.09 17.08 17.12
CA ARG A 308 -12.53 15.74 17.54
C ARG A 308 -11.35 14.78 17.65
N MET A 309 -11.43 13.83 18.57
CA MET A 309 -10.45 12.76 18.66
C MET A 309 -10.76 11.71 17.61
N MET A 310 -9.70 11.23 16.93
CA MET A 310 -9.81 10.06 16.07
C MET A 310 -9.59 8.80 16.91
N GLU A 311 -10.42 7.78 16.70
CA GLU A 311 -10.38 6.53 17.46
C GLU A 311 -10.15 5.35 16.52
N MET A 312 -9.47 4.30 17.03
CA MET A 312 -9.37 3.05 16.30
C MET A 312 -10.74 2.41 16.15
N GLN A 313 -11.09 2.02 14.95
CA GLN A 313 -12.33 1.30 14.71
C GLN A 313 -12.24 -0.12 15.29
N ILE A 314 -13.33 -0.57 15.92
CA ILE A 314 -13.44 -1.92 16.49
C ILE A 314 -13.66 -2.95 15.39
N ALA A 315 -14.31 -2.55 14.28
CA ALA A 315 -14.58 -3.40 13.12
C ALA A 315 -14.22 -2.65 11.83
N GLU A 316 -13.76 -3.38 10.83
CA GLU A 316 -13.48 -2.82 9.50
C GLU A 316 -14.79 -2.34 8.85
N GLN A 317 -14.81 -1.09 8.39
CA GLN A 317 -15.95 -0.55 7.62
C GLN A 317 -16.09 -1.27 6.28
N LEU A 318 -14.99 -1.65 5.67
CA LEU A 318 -14.92 -2.29 4.36
C LEU A 318 -14.11 -3.59 4.44
N PRO A 319 -14.73 -4.73 4.83
CA PRO A 319 -14.01 -5.99 4.90
C PRO A 319 -13.60 -6.47 3.50
N ARG A 320 -12.48 -7.19 3.42
CA ARG A 320 -11.94 -7.80 2.19
C ARG A 320 -11.73 -6.75 1.08
N ILE A 321 -11.01 -5.69 1.44
CA ILE A 321 -10.68 -4.60 0.53
C ILE A 321 -9.26 -4.76 -0.04
N CYS A 322 -8.43 -5.55 0.64
CA CYS A 322 -7.06 -5.87 0.25
C CYS A 322 -6.72 -7.35 0.47
#